data_f4adc283886dbd516dc01e582ee7c72e
#
_entry.id   f4adc283886dbd516dc01e582ee7c72e
#
_cell.length_a   1.000
_cell.length_b   1.000
_cell.length_c   1.000
_cell.angle_alpha   90.00
_cell.angle_beta   90.00
_cell.angle_gamma   90.00
#
_symmetry.space_group_name_H-M   'P 1'
#
loop_
_entity.id
_entity.type
_entity.pdbx_description
1 polymer ?
#
loop_
_entity_poly.entity_id
_entity_poly.type
_entity_poly.pdbx_seq_one_letter_code
_entity_poly.pdbx_strand_id
1 'polypeptide(L)'
;MAVESSEIQRGEYLPRVADGLLTQALQSSGAVQIKGPKWCGKTATAERQSASQVFMQDPDRSATLLALADTKPSLILRGEEPRLIDEWQMAPQLWDAVRFAIDRGRGRGRFILTGSATPQQEPAHSGVGRIARLTMRTMSLFESQESTGVVSLGELFDGNHDVSGFSDFDIENTAFALCRGGWPEAVVESRVNVALRMAADYVEELLDSDINRMDGIKRNKTWRSEEHTSEL
;
A
#
# COMPACT_ATOMS: atom_id res chain seq x y z
N MET A 1 -3.34 34.19 10.24
CA MET A 1 -2.12 33.85 9.50
C MET A 1 -2.52 32.78 8.50
N ALA A 2 -2.53 33.12 7.22
CA ALA A 2 -2.81 32.15 6.17
C ALA A 2 -1.68 31.11 6.19
N VAL A 3 -2.02 29.86 6.38
CA VAL A 3 -1.09 28.76 6.12
C VAL A 3 -0.93 28.75 4.61
N GLU A 4 0.26 29.13 4.13
CA GLU A 4 0.64 28.90 2.74
C GLU A 4 0.45 27.39 2.49
N SER A 5 -0.51 27.05 1.65
CA SER A 5 -0.62 25.71 1.10
C SER A 5 0.66 25.47 0.30
N SER A 6 1.61 24.76 0.88
CA SER A 6 2.80 24.32 0.14
C SER A 6 2.31 23.46 -1.01
N GLU A 7 2.56 23.89 -2.25
CA GLU A 7 2.30 23.08 -3.42
C GLU A 7 3.06 21.76 -3.26
N ILE A 8 2.33 20.66 -3.15
CA ILE A 8 2.90 19.32 -3.06
C ILE A 8 3.63 19.07 -4.38
N GLN A 9 4.96 18.85 -4.29
CA GLN A 9 5.76 18.61 -5.48
C GLN A 9 5.64 17.16 -5.94
N ARG A 10 5.54 16.97 -7.25
CA ARG A 10 5.50 15.62 -7.86
C ARG A 10 6.75 14.84 -7.49
N GLY A 11 6.56 13.66 -6.88
CA GLY A 11 7.64 12.80 -6.38
C GLY A 11 7.99 13.03 -4.91
N GLU A 12 7.35 13.98 -4.23
CA GLU A 12 7.48 14.15 -2.80
C GLU A 12 6.66 13.06 -2.06
N TYR A 13 7.30 12.44 -1.06
CA TYR A 13 6.61 11.47 -0.21
C TYR A 13 5.77 12.20 0.83
N LEU A 14 4.48 12.00 0.77
CA LEU A 14 3.58 12.48 1.81
C LEU A 14 3.55 11.49 2.99
N PRO A 15 3.73 11.97 4.23
CA PRO A 15 3.68 11.11 5.41
C PRO A 15 2.37 10.33 5.49
N ARG A 16 2.48 9.05 5.86
CA ARG A 16 1.35 8.13 5.95
C ARG A 16 1.06 7.76 7.40
N VAL A 17 -0.19 7.59 7.73
CA VAL A 17 -0.58 6.98 9.02
C VAL A 17 0.09 5.61 9.18
N ALA A 18 0.28 4.90 8.09
CA ALA A 18 0.99 3.63 8.04
C ALA A 18 2.45 3.72 8.50
N ASP A 19 3.13 4.88 8.40
CA ASP A 19 4.53 5.02 8.82
C ASP A 19 4.72 4.76 10.32
N GLY A 20 3.89 5.38 11.16
CA GLY A 20 3.90 5.15 12.60
C GLY A 20 3.53 3.73 12.99
N LEU A 21 2.53 3.16 12.30
CA LEU A 21 2.10 1.78 12.52
C LEU A 21 3.18 0.77 12.12
N LEU A 22 3.91 1.02 11.02
CA LEU A 22 5.02 0.18 10.58
C LEU A 22 6.16 0.22 11.61
N THR A 23 6.52 1.42 12.09
CA THR A 23 7.53 1.58 13.14
C THR A 23 7.17 0.76 14.40
N GLN A 24 5.94 0.87 14.89
CA GLN A 24 5.48 0.09 16.04
C GLN A 24 5.49 -1.43 15.79
N ALA A 25 5.06 -1.85 14.60
CA ALA A 25 5.06 -3.25 14.23
C ALA A 25 6.49 -3.84 14.14
N LEU A 26 7.44 -3.09 13.61
CA LEU A 26 8.86 -3.48 13.57
C LEU A 26 9.47 -3.60 14.98
N GLN A 27 9.06 -2.76 15.92
CA GLN A 27 9.49 -2.86 17.31
C GLN A 27 8.93 -4.09 18.04
N SER A 28 7.79 -4.61 17.61
CA SER A 28 7.10 -5.72 18.26
C SER A 28 7.33 -7.07 17.62
N SER A 29 7.64 -7.14 16.33
CA SER A 29 7.72 -8.37 15.53
C SER A 29 9.03 -8.51 14.78
N GLY A 30 9.42 -9.74 14.44
CA GLY A 30 10.64 -10.02 13.67
C GLY A 30 10.54 -9.55 12.22
N ALA A 31 9.35 -9.56 11.64
CA ALA A 31 9.04 -9.02 10.33
C ALA A 31 7.66 -8.37 10.30
N VAL A 32 7.42 -7.51 9.29
CA VAL A 32 6.12 -6.92 9.01
C VAL A 32 5.75 -7.14 7.55
N GLN A 33 4.58 -7.71 7.31
CA GLN A 33 3.98 -7.78 5.99
C GLN A 33 3.04 -6.58 5.77
N ILE A 34 3.33 -5.76 4.78
CA ILE A 34 2.46 -4.67 4.33
C ILE A 34 1.57 -5.18 3.20
N LYS A 35 0.26 -5.22 3.45
CA LYS A 35 -0.79 -5.57 2.48
C LYS A 35 -1.55 -4.33 2.06
N GLY A 36 -2.09 -4.34 0.87
CA GLY A 36 -2.95 -3.27 0.37
C GLY A 36 -3.09 -3.29 -1.14
N PRO A 37 -4.00 -2.50 -1.70
CA PRO A 37 -4.22 -2.45 -3.14
C PRO A 37 -2.96 -2.02 -3.89
N LYS A 38 -2.91 -2.29 -5.19
CA LYS A 38 -1.84 -1.78 -6.05
C LYS A 38 -1.81 -0.25 -5.95
N TRP A 39 -0.63 0.33 -6.09
CA TRP A 39 -0.37 1.78 -6.12
C TRP A 39 -0.77 2.57 -4.85
N CYS A 40 -1.13 1.92 -3.75
CA CYS A 40 -1.44 2.65 -2.51
C CYS A 40 -0.19 3.16 -1.76
N GLY A 41 1.03 2.90 -2.27
CA GLY A 41 2.29 3.41 -1.73
C GLY A 41 3.03 2.45 -0.80
N LYS A 42 2.73 1.14 -0.80
CA LYS A 42 3.39 0.13 0.07
C LYS A 42 4.90 0.14 -0.02
N THR A 43 5.42 0.09 -1.26
CA THR A 43 6.85 0.05 -1.52
C THR A 43 7.52 1.33 -1.01
N ALA A 44 6.98 2.51 -1.34
CA ALA A 44 7.53 3.79 -0.89
C ALA A 44 7.56 3.91 0.66
N THR A 45 6.48 3.49 1.34
CA THR A 45 6.44 3.45 2.81
C THR A 45 7.48 2.48 3.39
N ALA A 46 7.65 1.30 2.79
CA ALA A 46 8.61 0.30 3.21
C ALA A 46 10.07 0.75 3.00
N GLU A 47 10.37 1.36 1.85
CA GLU A 47 11.71 1.86 1.51
C GLU A 47 12.21 2.88 2.52
N ARG A 48 11.35 3.76 3.03
CA ARG A 48 11.73 4.78 4.02
C ARG A 48 12.18 4.21 5.37
N GLN A 49 11.76 3.00 5.69
CA GLN A 49 12.09 2.35 6.96
C GLN A 49 13.00 1.14 6.80
N SER A 50 13.44 0.84 5.57
CA SER A 50 14.37 -0.24 5.29
C SER A 50 15.80 0.27 5.16
N ALA A 51 16.76 -0.50 5.69
CA ALA A 51 18.19 -0.24 5.53
C ALA A 51 18.77 -0.90 4.27
N SER A 52 18.14 -1.97 3.78
CA SER A 52 18.50 -2.60 2.51
C SER A 52 17.26 -3.16 1.81
N GLN A 53 17.33 -3.33 0.48
CA GLN A 53 16.17 -3.65 -0.34
C GLN A 53 16.48 -4.72 -1.36
N VAL A 54 15.46 -5.51 -1.72
CA VAL A 54 15.45 -6.41 -2.87
C VAL A 54 14.06 -6.37 -3.52
N PHE A 55 14.04 -6.13 -4.83
CA PHE A 55 12.83 -6.06 -5.64
C PHE A 55 12.74 -7.33 -6.48
N MET A 56 11.78 -8.20 -6.16
CA MET A 56 11.62 -9.48 -6.84
C MET A 56 11.18 -9.33 -8.30
N GLN A 57 10.56 -8.19 -8.63
CA GLN A 57 10.08 -7.84 -9.97
C GLN A 57 11.10 -7.08 -10.84
N ASP A 58 12.31 -6.79 -10.33
CA ASP A 58 13.35 -6.10 -11.09
C ASP A 58 13.63 -6.86 -12.40
N PRO A 59 13.35 -6.29 -13.58
CA PRO A 59 13.42 -7.02 -14.84
C PRO A 59 14.82 -7.59 -15.15
N ASP A 60 15.86 -6.93 -14.69
CA ASP A 60 17.24 -7.34 -14.93
C ASP A 60 17.67 -8.48 -13.99
N ARG A 61 17.01 -8.65 -12.86
CA ARG A 61 17.42 -9.57 -11.78
C ARG A 61 16.36 -10.60 -11.42
N SER A 62 15.11 -10.42 -11.81
CA SER A 62 13.97 -11.25 -11.38
C SER A 62 14.21 -12.73 -11.62
N ALA A 63 14.66 -13.12 -12.81
CA ALA A 63 14.92 -14.52 -13.14
C ALA A 63 15.98 -15.13 -12.19
N THR A 64 17.06 -14.40 -11.90
CA THR A 64 18.11 -14.83 -10.99
C THR A 64 17.60 -14.90 -9.55
N LEU A 65 16.82 -13.91 -9.11
CA LEU A 65 16.25 -13.88 -7.77
C LEU A 65 15.26 -15.02 -7.53
N LEU A 66 14.41 -15.34 -8.52
CA LEU A 66 13.48 -16.46 -8.44
C LEU A 66 14.23 -17.80 -8.34
N ALA A 67 15.24 -18.05 -9.19
CA ALA A 67 16.08 -19.24 -9.12
C ALA A 67 16.84 -19.34 -7.77
N LEU A 68 17.29 -18.20 -7.23
CA LEU A 68 17.93 -18.13 -5.93
C LEU A 68 16.95 -18.41 -4.80
N ALA A 69 15.72 -17.90 -4.90
CA ALA A 69 14.67 -18.17 -3.94
C ALA A 69 14.34 -19.67 -3.85
N ASP A 70 14.35 -20.37 -4.99
CA ASP A 70 14.10 -21.82 -5.05
C ASP A 70 15.24 -22.65 -4.46
N THR A 71 16.49 -22.24 -4.72
CA THR A 71 17.66 -23.06 -4.33
C THR A 71 18.24 -22.67 -2.98
N LYS A 72 18.32 -21.39 -2.68
CA LYS A 72 18.95 -20.87 -1.46
C LYS A 72 18.33 -19.53 -1.00
N PRO A 73 17.07 -19.53 -0.56
CA PRO A 73 16.34 -18.30 -0.19
C PRO A 73 17.06 -17.46 0.87
N SER A 74 17.87 -18.08 1.73
CA SER A 74 18.65 -17.38 2.75
C SER A 74 19.63 -16.34 2.20
N LEU A 75 20.01 -16.41 0.92
CA LEU A 75 20.87 -15.41 0.30
C LEU A 75 20.10 -14.12 -0.03
N ILE A 76 18.81 -14.21 -0.34
CA ILE A 76 17.93 -13.05 -0.57
C ILE A 76 17.74 -12.27 0.74
N LEU A 77 17.74 -12.96 1.87
CA LEU A 77 17.57 -12.37 3.19
C LEU A 77 18.81 -11.61 3.70
N ARG A 78 19.96 -11.73 3.01
CA ARG A 78 21.19 -11.04 3.40
C ARG A 78 21.14 -9.55 3.04
N GLY A 79 21.48 -8.71 4.01
CA GLY A 79 21.54 -7.26 3.87
C GLY A 79 21.42 -6.59 5.23
N GLU A 80 21.50 -5.28 5.26
CA GLU A 80 21.26 -4.50 6.46
C GLU A 80 19.78 -4.56 6.84
N GLU A 81 19.50 -4.64 8.13
CA GLU A 81 18.14 -4.76 8.68
C GLU A 81 17.62 -3.39 9.17
N PRO A 82 16.34 -3.06 8.96
CA PRO A 82 15.28 -3.82 8.31
C PRO A 82 15.55 -4.02 6.81
N ARG A 83 15.38 -5.28 6.34
CA ARG A 83 15.51 -5.58 4.92
C ARG A 83 14.15 -5.65 4.26
N LEU A 84 13.92 -4.85 3.22
CA LEU A 84 12.75 -4.90 2.37
C LEU A 84 12.87 -6.04 1.35
N ILE A 85 11.82 -6.84 1.25
CA ILE A 85 11.59 -7.82 0.18
C ILE A 85 10.29 -7.42 -0.51
N ASP A 86 10.43 -6.71 -1.65
CA ASP A 86 9.29 -6.20 -2.41
C ASP A 86 8.74 -7.27 -3.35
N GLU A 87 7.40 -7.35 -3.45
CA GLU A 87 6.65 -8.37 -4.21
C GLU A 87 7.05 -9.81 -3.83
N TRP A 88 7.19 -10.07 -2.51
CA TRP A 88 7.62 -11.37 -1.98
C TRP A 88 6.79 -12.56 -2.48
N GLN A 89 5.51 -12.36 -2.83
CA GLN A 89 4.61 -13.43 -3.31
C GLN A 89 5.03 -14.00 -4.67
N MET A 90 5.94 -13.35 -5.40
CA MET A 90 6.56 -13.94 -6.59
C MET A 90 7.41 -15.19 -6.26
N ALA A 91 7.86 -15.29 -5.00
CA ALA A 91 8.60 -16.42 -4.47
C ALA A 91 8.07 -16.77 -3.07
N PRO A 92 6.93 -17.49 -2.95
CA PRO A 92 6.24 -17.74 -1.68
C PRO A 92 7.10 -18.43 -0.62
N GLN A 93 8.11 -19.21 -1.02
CA GLN A 93 9.09 -19.84 -0.13
C GLN A 93 9.91 -18.84 0.69
N LEU A 94 9.97 -17.56 0.29
CA LEU A 94 10.61 -16.51 1.07
C LEU A 94 9.90 -16.25 2.41
N TRP A 95 8.60 -16.49 2.48
CA TRP A 95 7.85 -16.41 3.73
C TRP A 95 8.39 -17.36 4.79
N ASP A 96 8.56 -18.63 4.43
CA ASP A 96 9.08 -19.65 5.33
C ASP A 96 10.56 -19.39 5.66
N ALA A 97 11.33 -18.90 4.70
CA ALA A 97 12.72 -18.52 4.93
C ALA A 97 12.84 -17.35 5.92
N VAL A 98 12.02 -16.33 5.79
CA VAL A 98 11.95 -15.20 6.74
C VAL A 98 11.53 -15.69 8.13
N ARG A 99 10.47 -16.49 8.23
CA ARG A 99 10.03 -17.09 9.49
C ARG A 99 11.16 -17.88 10.16
N PHE A 100 11.83 -18.74 9.41
CA PHE A 100 12.95 -19.54 9.91
C PHE A 100 14.13 -18.66 10.37
N ALA A 101 14.45 -17.60 9.62
CA ALA A 101 15.50 -16.65 9.99
C ALA A 101 15.17 -15.91 11.30
N ILE A 102 13.90 -15.57 11.53
CA ILE A 102 13.43 -14.95 12.78
C ILE A 102 13.56 -15.94 13.95
N ASP A 103 13.18 -17.20 13.77
CA ASP A 103 13.26 -18.22 14.82
C ASP A 103 14.72 -18.53 15.23
N ARG A 104 15.66 -18.44 14.29
CA ARG A 104 17.09 -18.66 14.53
C ARG A 104 17.84 -17.43 15.02
N GLY A 105 17.43 -16.25 14.56
CA GLY A 105 18.03 -14.97 14.95
C GLY A 105 17.24 -14.34 16.10
N ARG A 106 17.95 -13.78 17.08
CA ARG A 106 17.30 -12.99 18.13
C ARG A 106 17.23 -11.54 17.67
N GLY A 107 16.02 -11.02 17.39
CA GLY A 107 15.84 -9.62 17.01
C GLY A 107 14.44 -9.34 16.46
N ARG A 108 14.01 -8.10 16.58
CA ARG A 108 12.79 -7.56 16.01
C ARG A 108 13.14 -6.61 14.89
N GLY A 109 12.18 -6.29 14.01
CA GLY A 109 12.38 -5.30 12.96
C GLY A 109 13.37 -5.72 11.88
N ARG A 110 13.49 -7.02 11.59
CA ARG A 110 14.50 -7.52 10.67
C ARG A 110 14.08 -7.46 9.21
N PHE A 111 12.79 -7.68 8.93
CA PHE A 111 12.30 -7.76 7.56
C PHE A 111 11.01 -6.97 7.36
N ILE A 112 10.85 -6.41 6.16
CA ILE A 112 9.61 -5.83 5.66
C ILE A 112 9.27 -6.57 4.37
N LEU A 113 8.05 -7.11 4.29
CA LEU A 113 7.54 -7.82 3.12
C LEU A 113 6.41 -7.00 2.51
N THR A 114 6.51 -6.63 1.24
CA THR A 114 5.44 -5.93 0.52
C THR A 114 4.88 -6.79 -0.59
N GLY A 115 3.59 -6.66 -0.86
CA GLY A 115 2.94 -7.33 -1.97
C GLY A 115 1.50 -6.87 -2.12
N SER A 116 1.03 -6.83 -3.36
CA SER A 116 -0.32 -6.36 -3.73
C SER A 116 -1.30 -7.50 -3.97
N ALA A 117 -0.83 -8.69 -4.30
CA ALA A 117 -1.64 -9.85 -4.61
C ALA A 117 -1.60 -10.90 -3.49
N THR A 118 -2.63 -11.75 -3.46
CA THR A 118 -2.58 -13.00 -2.70
C THR A 118 -1.62 -13.95 -3.41
N PRO A 119 -0.67 -14.60 -2.70
CA PRO A 119 0.22 -15.56 -3.34
C PRO A 119 -0.59 -16.67 -4.01
N GLN A 120 -0.15 -17.10 -5.20
CA GLN A 120 -0.77 -18.22 -5.91
C GLN A 120 -0.63 -19.55 -5.15
N GLN A 121 0.39 -19.65 -4.32
CA GLN A 121 0.60 -20.76 -3.40
C GLN A 121 0.63 -20.21 -1.97
N GLU A 122 -0.17 -20.79 -1.10
CA GLU A 122 -0.11 -20.43 0.31
C GLU A 122 1.21 -20.87 0.94
N PRO A 123 1.82 -20.04 1.79
CA PRO A 123 2.99 -20.46 2.57
C PRO A 123 2.68 -21.71 3.39
N ALA A 124 3.65 -22.63 3.48
CA ALA A 124 3.48 -23.90 4.20
C ALA A 124 3.22 -23.70 5.70
N HIS A 125 3.62 -22.56 6.25
CA HIS A 125 3.47 -22.27 7.68
C HIS A 125 2.87 -20.88 7.93
N SER A 126 2.09 -20.77 8.99
CA SER A 126 1.58 -19.47 9.45
C SER A 126 2.72 -18.61 10.01
N GLY A 127 2.62 -17.28 9.80
CA GLY A 127 3.57 -16.31 10.37
C GLY A 127 3.23 -15.87 11.80
N VAL A 128 2.29 -16.55 12.46
CA VAL A 128 1.78 -16.12 13.78
C VAL A 128 2.92 -15.98 14.80
N GLY A 129 2.99 -14.84 15.46
CA GLY A 129 3.99 -14.50 16.46
C GLY A 129 5.37 -14.10 15.91
N ARG A 130 5.60 -14.14 14.59
CA ARG A 130 6.86 -13.77 13.93
C ARG A 130 6.70 -12.62 12.94
N ILE A 131 5.61 -12.67 12.17
CA ILE A 131 5.34 -11.72 11.09
C ILE A 131 4.04 -10.99 11.41
N ALA A 132 4.15 -9.70 11.73
CA ALA A 132 2.99 -8.84 11.88
C ALA A 132 2.38 -8.49 10.51
N ARG A 133 1.10 -8.17 10.49
CA ARG A 133 0.40 -7.75 9.27
C ARG A 133 -0.06 -6.31 9.42
N LEU A 134 0.34 -5.46 8.48
CA LEU A 134 -0.09 -4.09 8.36
C LEU A 134 -0.93 -3.95 7.09
N THR A 135 -2.18 -3.54 7.22
CA THR A 135 -3.02 -3.24 6.07
C THR A 135 -2.90 -1.76 5.74
N MET A 136 -2.32 -1.47 4.59
CA MET A 136 -2.21 -0.14 4.04
C MET A 136 -3.36 0.12 3.07
N ARG A 137 -3.96 1.30 3.18
CA ARG A 137 -5.04 1.77 2.30
C ARG A 137 -4.51 2.89 1.41
N THR A 138 -5.34 3.37 0.50
CA THR A 138 -5.12 4.64 -0.20
C THR A 138 -5.07 5.78 0.81
N MET A 139 -4.61 6.96 0.39
CA MET A 139 -4.49 8.12 1.27
C MET A 139 -5.85 8.59 1.77
N SER A 140 -5.91 8.94 3.04
CA SER A 140 -7.02 9.67 3.64
C SER A 140 -6.93 11.16 3.32
N LEU A 141 -8.00 11.91 3.52
CA LEU A 141 -8.00 13.38 3.36
C LEU A 141 -6.99 14.07 4.31
N PHE A 142 -6.68 13.44 5.45
CA PHE A 142 -5.64 13.94 6.36
C PHE A 142 -4.24 13.75 5.78
N GLU A 143 -3.95 12.58 5.19
CA GLU A 143 -2.67 12.30 4.55
C GLU A 143 -2.45 13.10 3.27
N SER A 144 -3.53 13.41 2.53
CA SER A 144 -3.50 14.29 1.36
C SER A 144 -3.51 15.78 1.72
N GLN A 145 -3.49 16.13 3.01
CA GLN A 145 -3.52 17.50 3.52
C GLN A 145 -4.79 18.31 3.18
N GLU A 146 -5.85 17.62 2.78
CA GLU A 146 -7.17 18.21 2.49
C GLU A 146 -8.05 18.27 3.74
N SER A 147 -7.71 17.56 4.81
CA SER A 147 -8.35 17.66 6.12
C SER A 147 -7.39 18.31 7.12
N THR A 148 -7.90 19.26 7.88
CA THR A 148 -7.15 19.93 8.93
C THR A 148 -6.92 19.04 10.17
N GLY A 149 -7.70 17.98 10.33
CA GLY A 149 -7.66 17.12 11.52
C GLY A 149 -8.14 17.82 12.80
N VAL A 150 -8.86 18.94 12.71
CA VAL A 150 -9.32 19.72 13.86
C VAL A 150 -10.23 18.91 14.79
N VAL A 151 -11.01 17.97 14.24
CA VAL A 151 -11.83 17.05 15.04
C VAL A 151 -11.16 15.70 15.09
N SER A 152 -10.79 15.27 16.29
CA SER A 152 -10.16 13.98 16.55
C SER A 152 -11.16 13.00 17.16
N LEU A 153 -11.35 11.86 16.51
CA LEU A 153 -12.17 10.78 17.08
C LEU A 153 -11.59 10.26 18.41
N GLY A 154 -10.26 10.22 18.54
CA GLY A 154 -9.60 9.83 19.79
C GLY A 154 -9.95 10.78 20.94
N GLU A 155 -9.88 12.10 20.70
CA GLU A 155 -10.25 13.11 21.70
C GLU A 155 -11.72 13.02 22.09
N LEU A 156 -12.62 12.69 21.15
CA LEU A 156 -14.03 12.45 21.46
C LEU A 156 -14.22 11.25 22.42
N PHE A 157 -13.46 10.17 22.23
CA PHE A 157 -13.47 9.04 23.16
C PHE A 157 -12.88 9.39 24.53
N ASP A 158 -11.93 10.31 24.59
CA ASP A 158 -11.33 10.81 25.84
C ASP A 158 -12.22 11.85 26.55
N GLY A 159 -13.41 12.13 26.02
CA GLY A 159 -14.42 13.00 26.62
C GLY A 159 -14.33 14.48 26.19
N ASN A 160 -13.51 14.80 25.21
CA ASN A 160 -13.54 16.11 24.58
C ASN A 160 -14.73 16.17 23.61
N HIS A 161 -15.76 16.94 23.96
CA HIS A 161 -17.00 17.08 23.18
C HIS A 161 -16.99 18.31 22.26
N ASP A 162 -15.90 19.05 22.18
CA ASP A 162 -15.75 20.14 21.24
C ASP A 162 -15.47 19.57 19.83
N VAL A 163 -16.53 19.49 19.06
CA VAL A 163 -16.51 18.98 17.65
C VAL A 163 -16.67 20.10 16.65
N SER A 164 -16.48 21.34 17.08
CA SER A 164 -16.57 22.50 16.20
C SER A 164 -15.29 22.68 15.40
N GLY A 165 -15.43 22.85 14.10
CA GLY A 165 -14.32 23.10 13.20
C GLY A 165 -14.81 23.69 11.88
N PHE A 166 -13.96 24.53 11.29
CA PHE A 166 -14.19 25.07 9.94
C PHE A 166 -13.25 24.35 8.96
N SER A 167 -13.76 24.11 7.77
CA SER A 167 -12.99 23.56 6.66
C SER A 167 -13.25 24.40 5.42
N ASP A 168 -12.20 24.72 4.70
CA ASP A 168 -12.29 25.36 3.38
C ASP A 168 -12.59 24.33 2.27
N PHE A 169 -12.76 23.07 2.66
CA PHE A 169 -13.06 21.96 1.75
C PHE A 169 -14.55 21.96 1.41
N ASP A 170 -14.91 22.61 0.32
CA ASP A 170 -16.27 22.78 -0.15
C ASP A 170 -16.85 21.54 -0.83
N ILE A 171 -18.08 21.64 -1.35
CA ILE A 171 -18.78 20.54 -2.02
C ILE A 171 -18.10 20.14 -3.33
N GLU A 172 -17.51 21.09 -4.06
CA GLU A 172 -16.82 20.81 -5.33
C GLU A 172 -15.51 20.08 -5.08
N ASN A 173 -14.73 20.51 -4.09
CA ASN A 173 -13.54 19.81 -3.63
C ASN A 173 -13.86 18.41 -3.09
N THR A 174 -14.97 18.26 -2.37
CA THR A 174 -15.45 16.96 -1.89
C THR A 174 -15.78 16.03 -3.06
N ALA A 175 -16.53 16.51 -4.05
CA ALA A 175 -16.87 15.74 -5.24
C ALA A 175 -15.62 15.35 -6.03
N PHE A 176 -14.68 16.29 -6.20
CA PHE A 176 -13.41 16.00 -6.85
C PHE A 176 -12.61 14.91 -6.11
N ALA A 177 -12.44 15.03 -4.78
CA ALA A 177 -11.71 14.07 -3.99
C ALA A 177 -12.32 12.66 -4.03
N LEU A 178 -13.67 12.57 -4.03
CA LEU A 178 -14.38 11.30 -4.20
C LEU A 178 -14.10 10.65 -5.56
N CYS A 179 -14.11 11.44 -6.64
CA CYS A 179 -13.86 10.93 -8.00
C CYS A 179 -12.39 10.58 -8.25
N ARG A 180 -11.46 11.39 -7.72
CA ARG A 180 -10.01 11.17 -7.82
C ARG A 180 -9.57 9.95 -7.00
N GLY A 181 -10.21 9.75 -5.85
CA GLY A 181 -9.74 8.78 -4.86
C GLY A 181 -8.48 9.22 -4.13
N GLY A 182 -7.90 8.30 -3.35
CA GLY A 182 -6.73 8.53 -2.50
C GLY A 182 -5.44 7.85 -2.98
N TRP A 183 -5.29 7.53 -4.26
CA TRP A 183 -4.03 7.02 -4.81
C TRP A 183 -2.95 8.11 -4.78
N PRO A 184 -1.76 7.84 -4.20
CA PRO A 184 -0.75 8.87 -3.98
C PRO A 184 -0.41 9.68 -5.23
N GLU A 185 -0.22 9.05 -6.38
CA GLU A 185 0.10 9.76 -7.62
C GLU A 185 -1.04 10.66 -8.11
N ALA A 186 -2.30 10.24 -7.93
CA ALA A 186 -3.45 11.07 -8.27
C ALA A 186 -3.64 12.23 -7.26
N VAL A 187 -3.25 12.02 -5.99
CA VAL A 187 -3.29 13.05 -4.95
C VAL A 187 -2.30 14.18 -5.23
N VAL A 188 -1.08 13.85 -5.66
CA VAL A 188 -0.03 14.85 -5.94
C VAL A 188 -0.10 15.45 -7.35
N GLU A 189 -1.03 15.00 -8.19
CA GLU A 189 -1.23 15.56 -9.54
C GLU A 189 -2.07 16.85 -9.45
N SER A 190 -1.49 17.96 -9.85
CA SER A 190 -2.13 19.28 -9.79
C SER A 190 -3.20 19.51 -10.88
N ARG A 191 -3.13 18.75 -11.98
CA ARG A 191 -4.08 18.89 -13.09
C ARG A 191 -5.30 18.02 -12.87
N VAL A 192 -6.45 18.64 -12.57
CA VAL A 192 -7.72 17.99 -12.24
C VAL A 192 -8.10 16.88 -13.23
N ASN A 193 -8.07 17.18 -14.52
CA ASN A 193 -8.43 16.22 -15.57
C ASN A 193 -7.49 15.01 -15.64
N VAL A 194 -6.21 15.20 -15.33
CA VAL A 194 -5.23 14.10 -15.30
C VAL A 194 -5.44 13.23 -14.07
N ALA A 195 -5.64 13.82 -12.88
CA ALA A 195 -5.90 13.09 -11.66
C ALA A 195 -7.17 12.22 -11.77
N LEU A 196 -8.25 12.74 -12.35
CA LEU A 196 -9.48 11.99 -12.61
C LEU A 196 -9.26 10.88 -13.64
N ARG A 197 -8.48 11.13 -14.69
CA ARG A 197 -8.14 10.10 -15.69
C ARG A 197 -7.34 8.96 -15.07
N MET A 198 -6.36 9.26 -14.21
CA MET A 198 -5.58 8.23 -13.48
C MET A 198 -6.48 7.31 -12.65
N ALA A 199 -7.49 7.87 -11.99
CA ALA A 199 -8.45 7.08 -11.22
C ALA A 199 -9.31 6.17 -12.12
N ALA A 200 -9.76 6.68 -13.28
CA ALA A 200 -10.52 5.90 -14.25
C ALA A 200 -9.67 4.76 -14.85
N ASP A 201 -8.45 5.05 -15.26
CA ASP A 201 -7.51 4.07 -15.82
C ASP A 201 -7.22 2.94 -14.80
N TYR A 202 -7.07 3.31 -13.51
CA TYR A 202 -6.89 2.32 -12.46
C TYR A 202 -8.07 1.34 -12.35
N VAL A 203 -9.30 1.84 -12.43
CA VAL A 203 -10.50 0.99 -12.41
C VAL A 203 -10.56 0.10 -13.64
N GLU A 204 -10.25 0.64 -14.82
CA GLU A 204 -10.22 -0.15 -16.06
C GLU A 204 -9.17 -1.27 -15.99
N GLU A 205 -7.97 -0.98 -15.48
CA GLU A 205 -6.90 -1.96 -15.31
C GLU A 205 -7.27 -3.07 -14.31
N LEU A 206 -7.93 -2.72 -13.19
CA LEU A 206 -8.46 -3.71 -12.25
C LEU A 206 -9.47 -4.63 -12.90
N LEU A 207 -10.39 -4.08 -13.70
CA LEU A 207 -11.42 -4.86 -14.38
C LEU A 207 -10.81 -5.80 -15.45
N ASP A 208 -9.79 -5.35 -16.16
CA ASP A 208 -9.17 -6.13 -17.23
C ASP A 208 -8.16 -7.17 -16.73
N SER A 209 -7.40 -6.88 -15.68
CA SER A 209 -6.28 -7.73 -15.27
C SER A 209 -6.54 -8.57 -14.02
N ASP A 210 -7.09 -7.97 -12.98
CA ASP A 210 -7.14 -8.63 -11.67
C ASP A 210 -8.42 -9.45 -11.46
N ILE A 211 -9.58 -8.97 -11.92
CA ILE A 211 -10.84 -9.72 -11.80
C ILE A 211 -10.81 -10.97 -12.68
N ASN A 212 -10.24 -10.85 -13.90
CA ASN A 212 -10.11 -12.00 -14.80
C ASN A 212 -9.13 -13.08 -14.27
N ARG A 213 -8.18 -12.71 -13.41
CA ARG A 213 -7.25 -13.65 -12.78
C ARG A 213 -7.82 -14.33 -11.54
N MET A 214 -8.67 -13.63 -10.77
CA MET A 214 -9.18 -14.14 -9.49
C MET A 214 -10.31 -15.16 -9.68
N ASP A 215 -11.17 -15.01 -10.69
CA ASP A 215 -12.39 -15.80 -10.77
C ASP A 215 -12.33 -16.99 -11.75
N GLY A 216 -11.30 -17.09 -12.61
CA GLY A 216 -11.32 -18.06 -13.70
C GLY A 216 -12.58 -17.93 -14.60
N ILE A 217 -13.42 -16.95 -14.33
CA ILE A 217 -14.68 -16.67 -14.98
C ILE A 217 -14.43 -15.52 -15.95
N LYS A 218 -14.50 -15.81 -17.24
CA LYS A 218 -14.59 -14.76 -18.27
C LYS A 218 -15.92 -14.02 -18.07
N ARG A 219 -15.95 -13.02 -17.17
CA ARG A 219 -17.08 -12.09 -17.12
C ARG A 219 -17.03 -11.24 -18.39
N ASN A 220 -18.03 -11.43 -19.21
CA ASN A 220 -18.23 -10.68 -20.44
C ASN A 220 -18.25 -9.18 -20.15
N LYS A 221 -17.54 -8.41 -20.96
CA LYS A 221 -17.53 -6.92 -20.96
C LYS A 221 -18.91 -6.28 -21.24
N THR A 222 -19.95 -7.07 -21.32
CA THR A 222 -21.31 -6.69 -21.77
C THR A 222 -22.12 -5.91 -20.72
N TRP A 223 -21.67 -5.80 -19.47
CA TRP A 223 -22.43 -5.12 -18.42
C TRP A 223 -22.43 -3.58 -18.54
N ARG A 224 -21.54 -2.98 -19.32
CA ARG A 224 -21.50 -1.50 -19.49
C ARG A 224 -22.30 -0.98 -20.69
N SER A 225 -22.70 -1.83 -21.62
CA SER A 225 -23.43 -1.39 -22.81
C SER A 225 -24.96 -1.45 -22.70
N GLU A 226 -25.50 -2.10 -21.68
CA GLU A 226 -26.95 -2.26 -21.53
C GLU A 226 -27.65 -1.18 -20.69
N GLU A 227 -26.91 -0.45 -19.83
CA GLU A 227 -27.51 0.63 -19.02
C GLU A 227 -27.66 1.98 -19.73
N HIS A 228 -27.08 2.16 -20.92
CA HIS A 228 -27.18 3.42 -21.67
C HIS A 228 -28.16 3.43 -22.84
N THR A 229 -28.96 2.38 -23.02
CA THR A 229 -29.90 2.31 -24.17
C THR A 229 -31.38 2.25 -23.77
N SER A 230 -31.72 2.53 -22.52
CA SER A 230 -33.13 2.54 -22.11
C SER A 230 -33.59 3.86 -21.51
N GLU A 231 -33.21 5.00 -22.10
CA GLU A 231 -33.94 6.28 -21.91
C GLU A 231 -33.57 7.24 -23.06
N LEU A 232 -34.32 7.16 -24.13
CA LEU A 232 -34.71 8.26 -25.03
C LEU A 232 -36.11 8.00 -25.55
#